data_3996e604b9cc990ec22b78ebd54e824e
#
_entry.id   3996e604b9cc990ec22b78ebd54e824e
#
_cell.length_a   1.000
_cell.length_b   1.000
_cell.length_c   1.000
_cell.angle_alpha   90.00
_cell.angle_beta   90.00
_cell.angle_gamma   90.00
#
_symmetry.space_group_name_H-M   'P 1'
#
loop_
_entity.id
_entity.type
_entity.pdbx_description
1 polymer ?
#
loop_
_entity_poly.entity_id
_entity_poly.type
_entity_poly.pdbx_seq_one_letter_code
_entity_poly.pdbx_strand_id
1 'polypeptide(L)'
;MALTFVVFDVGETLVDEATTYERWEAEGVTTFVFADRDLHPDALPCFDTLRARGLQLGAAGNMYAHHEEFLRPHVDFVGSSERWGVEKPAEGFFTHIVEEAGVPAADILYVGDRVNNDVLPALAAGFRAVRVRRGAHADVESPEGTITIDSLEELPEALVHV
;
A
#
# COMPACT_ATOMS: atom_id res chain seq x y z
N MET A 1 -5.89 -19.98 8.84
CA MET A 1 -6.69 -18.79 8.63
C MET A 1 -6.40 -18.24 7.25
N ALA A 2 -7.45 -18.07 6.49
CA ALA A 2 -7.29 -17.64 5.10
C ALA A 2 -7.11 -16.13 5.01
N LEU A 3 -6.17 -15.69 4.20
CA LEU A 3 -6.04 -14.32 3.82
C LEU A 3 -7.27 -13.90 2.99
N THR A 4 -7.90 -12.80 3.35
CA THR A 4 -9.11 -12.31 2.67
C THR A 4 -8.95 -10.92 2.07
N PHE A 5 -8.04 -10.12 2.62
CA PHE A 5 -7.82 -8.74 2.20
C PHE A 5 -6.35 -8.44 1.98
N VAL A 6 -6.04 -7.71 0.92
CA VAL A 6 -4.71 -7.14 0.69
C VAL A 6 -4.85 -5.62 0.66
N VAL A 7 -4.14 -4.94 1.53
CA VAL A 7 -4.15 -3.48 1.64
C VAL A 7 -2.77 -2.94 1.28
N PHE A 8 -2.74 -1.98 0.38
CA PHE A 8 -1.50 -1.40 -0.13
C PHE A 8 -1.29 -0.01 0.46
N ASP A 9 -0.06 0.27 0.89
CA ASP A 9 0.43 1.64 1.00
C ASP A 9 0.40 2.31 -0.38
N VAL A 10 0.40 3.63 -0.44
CA VAL A 10 0.20 4.36 -1.70
C VAL A 10 1.52 4.90 -2.24
N GLY A 11 2.20 5.78 -1.52
CA GLY A 11 3.44 6.39 -1.99
C GLY A 11 4.54 5.36 -2.19
N GLU A 12 5.17 5.36 -3.35
CA GLU A 12 6.21 4.42 -3.79
C GLU A 12 5.79 2.95 -3.87
N THR A 13 4.83 2.52 -3.07
CA THR A 13 4.27 1.16 -3.19
C THR A 13 3.41 1.01 -4.45
N LEU A 14 2.47 1.92 -4.65
CA LEU A 14 1.58 1.96 -5.83
C LEU A 14 1.96 3.08 -6.79
N VAL A 15 2.26 4.27 -6.27
CA VAL A 15 2.59 5.47 -7.04
C VAL A 15 4.09 5.60 -7.16
N ASP A 16 4.57 5.79 -8.38
CA ASP A 16 5.96 6.17 -8.66
C ASP A 16 6.13 7.66 -8.36
N GLU A 17 6.37 7.98 -7.08
CA GLU A 17 6.46 9.37 -6.63
C GLU A 17 7.61 10.12 -7.28
N ALA A 18 8.78 9.51 -7.38
CA ALA A 18 9.96 10.17 -7.92
C ALA A 18 9.72 10.64 -9.35
N THR A 19 9.23 9.77 -10.23
CA THR A 19 8.92 10.11 -11.63
C THR A 19 7.79 11.13 -11.71
N THR A 20 6.78 10.99 -10.86
CA THR A 20 5.63 11.90 -10.83
C THR A 20 6.07 13.31 -10.43
N TYR A 21 6.87 13.44 -9.37
CA TYR A 21 7.35 14.74 -8.90
C TYR A 21 8.26 15.40 -9.93
N GLU A 22 9.14 14.65 -10.57
CA GLU A 22 9.99 15.17 -11.67
C GLU A 22 9.13 15.70 -12.82
N ARG A 23 8.07 14.97 -13.20
CA ARG A 23 7.16 15.40 -14.25
C ARG A 23 6.42 16.68 -13.85
N TRP A 24 5.89 16.74 -12.64
CA TRP A 24 5.20 17.92 -12.15
C TRP A 24 6.09 19.15 -12.14
N GLU A 25 7.34 19.00 -11.74
CA GLU A 25 8.32 20.09 -11.77
C GLU A 25 8.59 20.54 -13.20
N ALA A 26 8.82 19.61 -14.11
CA ALA A 26 9.08 19.91 -15.52
C ALA A 26 7.90 20.59 -16.22
N GLU A 27 6.68 20.21 -15.86
CA GLU A 27 5.44 20.77 -16.44
C GLU A 27 4.95 22.03 -15.73
N GLY A 28 5.60 22.44 -14.64
CA GLY A 28 5.18 23.61 -13.86
C GLY A 28 3.82 23.43 -13.18
N VAL A 29 3.49 22.21 -12.77
CA VAL A 29 2.23 21.88 -12.12
C VAL A 29 2.14 22.57 -10.76
N THR A 30 1.00 23.18 -10.47
CA THR A 30 0.73 23.86 -9.20
C THR A 30 -0.34 23.15 -8.36
N THR A 31 -1.08 22.21 -8.95
CA THR A 31 -2.07 21.38 -8.26
C THR A 31 -1.58 19.94 -8.28
N PHE A 32 -1.21 19.43 -7.10
CA PHE A 32 -0.57 18.12 -6.97
C PHE A 32 -1.63 17.05 -6.70
N VAL A 33 -2.13 16.44 -7.77
CA VAL A 33 -3.14 15.38 -7.72
C VAL A 33 -2.62 14.16 -8.46
N PHE A 34 -2.55 13.02 -7.78
CA PHE A 34 -2.20 11.75 -8.42
C PHE A 34 -3.32 11.25 -9.33
N ALA A 35 -2.93 10.55 -10.38
CA ALA A 35 -3.82 9.91 -11.33
C ALA A 35 -3.27 8.52 -11.68
N ASP A 36 -4.04 7.72 -12.42
CA ASP A 36 -3.64 6.35 -12.79
C ASP A 36 -2.29 6.30 -13.51
N ARG A 37 -1.95 7.31 -14.31
CA ARG A 37 -0.65 7.39 -14.99
C ARG A 37 0.54 7.48 -14.05
N ASP A 38 0.30 7.80 -12.78
CA ASP A 38 1.33 7.92 -11.76
C ASP A 38 1.61 6.61 -11.03
N LEU A 39 0.75 5.61 -11.23
CA LEU A 39 0.95 4.28 -10.67
C LEU A 39 2.15 3.60 -11.32
N HIS A 40 2.87 2.81 -10.52
CA HIS A 40 3.84 1.87 -11.09
C HIS A 40 3.13 0.94 -12.07
N PRO A 41 3.78 0.53 -13.17
CA PRO A 41 3.15 -0.31 -14.19
C PRO A 41 2.63 -1.66 -13.68
N ASP A 42 3.17 -2.15 -12.58
CA ASP A 42 2.80 -3.43 -11.98
C ASP A 42 1.58 -3.36 -11.06
N ALA A 43 1.09 -2.17 -10.72
CA ALA A 43 0.02 -2.01 -9.72
C ALA A 43 -1.32 -2.59 -10.19
N LEU A 44 -1.87 -2.09 -11.28
CA LEU A 44 -3.18 -2.54 -11.77
C LEU A 44 -3.20 -4.00 -12.20
N PRO A 45 -2.18 -4.53 -12.91
CA PRO A 45 -2.11 -5.96 -13.19
C PRO A 45 -2.08 -6.83 -11.92
N CYS A 46 -1.40 -6.38 -10.88
CA CYS A 46 -1.38 -7.06 -9.59
C CYS A 46 -2.79 -7.13 -8.98
N PHE A 47 -3.52 -6.00 -8.98
CA PHE A 47 -4.90 -5.96 -8.49
C PHE A 47 -5.78 -6.97 -9.23
N ASP A 48 -5.69 -7.02 -10.55
CA ASP A 48 -6.48 -7.96 -11.35
C ASP A 48 -6.18 -9.41 -10.97
N THR A 49 -4.91 -9.75 -10.80
CA THR A 49 -4.50 -11.10 -10.40
C THR A 49 -5.02 -11.48 -9.02
N LEU A 50 -4.93 -10.56 -8.05
CA LEU A 50 -5.41 -10.82 -6.69
C LEU A 50 -6.93 -10.96 -6.64
N ARG A 51 -7.66 -10.14 -7.38
CA ARG A 51 -9.11 -10.27 -7.49
C ARG A 51 -9.53 -11.59 -8.11
N ALA A 52 -8.82 -12.03 -9.15
CA ALA A 52 -9.08 -13.33 -9.77
C ALA A 52 -8.89 -14.50 -8.78
N ARG A 53 -8.13 -14.30 -7.72
CA ARG A 53 -7.96 -15.27 -6.62
C ARG A 53 -9.00 -15.11 -5.51
N GLY A 54 -9.95 -14.21 -5.67
CA GLY A 54 -11.03 -13.99 -4.68
C GLY A 54 -10.66 -13.06 -3.53
N LEU A 55 -9.55 -12.33 -3.62
CA LEU A 55 -9.13 -11.39 -2.60
C LEU A 55 -9.79 -10.03 -2.79
N GLN A 56 -10.13 -9.38 -1.67
CA GLN A 56 -10.55 -7.99 -1.65
C GLN A 56 -9.32 -7.09 -1.50
N LEU A 57 -9.42 -5.85 -1.98
CA LEU A 57 -8.31 -4.92 -2.03
C LEU A 57 -8.64 -3.62 -1.32
N GLY A 58 -7.64 -3.06 -0.64
CA GLY A 58 -7.70 -1.71 -0.08
C GLY A 58 -6.43 -0.95 -0.39
N ALA A 59 -6.49 0.37 -0.29
CA ALA A 59 -5.34 1.24 -0.36
C ALA A 59 -5.41 2.25 0.79
N ALA A 60 -4.34 2.39 1.54
CA ALA A 60 -4.30 3.30 2.67
C ALA A 60 -2.88 3.80 2.91
N GLY A 61 -2.70 5.10 2.98
CA GLY A 61 -1.39 5.71 3.13
C GLY A 61 -1.41 7.04 3.87
N ASN A 62 -0.22 7.50 4.23
CA ASN A 62 -0.02 8.85 4.75
C ASN A 62 -0.10 9.82 3.58
N MET A 63 -1.26 10.42 3.39
CA MET A 63 -1.52 11.29 2.24
C MET A 63 -2.70 12.22 2.51
N TYR A 64 -2.85 13.21 1.67
CA TYR A 64 -4.02 14.07 1.66
C TYR A 64 -5.26 13.32 1.15
N ALA A 65 -6.41 13.69 1.68
CA ALA A 65 -7.68 13.02 1.35
C ALA A 65 -8.04 13.11 -0.14
N HIS A 66 -7.63 14.17 -0.83
CA HIS A 66 -7.92 14.31 -2.27
C HIS A 66 -7.22 13.25 -3.13
N HIS A 67 -6.17 12.60 -2.62
CA HIS A 67 -5.53 11.49 -3.34
C HIS A 67 -6.33 10.19 -3.29
N GLU A 68 -7.36 10.11 -2.47
CA GLU A 68 -8.21 8.90 -2.44
C GLU A 68 -8.99 8.68 -3.73
N GLU A 69 -9.35 9.76 -4.42
CA GLU A 69 -10.30 9.72 -5.52
C GLU A 69 -9.86 8.83 -6.69
N PHE A 70 -8.59 8.93 -7.11
CA PHE A 70 -8.12 8.14 -8.26
C PHE A 70 -8.03 6.65 -7.96
N LEU A 71 -7.92 6.27 -6.68
CA LEU A 71 -7.82 4.88 -6.26
C LEU A 71 -9.18 4.19 -6.08
N ARG A 72 -10.25 4.95 -5.81
CA ARG A 72 -11.58 4.40 -5.53
C ARG A 72 -12.08 3.41 -6.57
N PRO A 73 -11.92 3.63 -7.88
CA PRO A 73 -12.39 2.67 -8.88
C PRO A 73 -11.65 1.33 -8.86
N HIS A 74 -10.47 1.28 -8.24
CA HIS A 74 -9.57 0.14 -8.31
C HIS A 74 -9.60 -0.77 -7.09
N VAL A 75 -10.15 -0.30 -5.97
CA VAL A 75 -10.10 -1.01 -4.68
C VAL A 75 -11.46 -0.98 -3.98
N ASP A 76 -11.61 -1.83 -2.95
CA ASP A 76 -12.86 -1.93 -2.18
C ASP A 76 -12.97 -0.83 -1.13
N PHE A 77 -11.84 -0.33 -0.62
CA PHE A 77 -11.81 0.87 0.22
C PHE A 77 -10.51 1.64 0.03
N VAL A 78 -10.54 2.94 0.34
CA VAL A 78 -9.37 3.81 0.37
C VAL A 78 -9.34 4.55 1.69
N GLY A 79 -8.16 4.74 2.26
CA GLY A 79 -7.97 5.54 3.46
C GLY A 79 -6.78 6.48 3.34
N SER A 80 -6.89 7.63 4.00
CA SER A 80 -5.82 8.61 4.08
C SER A 80 -5.62 9.07 5.51
N SER A 81 -4.37 9.39 5.87
CA SER A 81 -4.05 9.93 7.18
C SER A 81 -4.79 11.23 7.46
N GLU A 82 -4.97 12.08 6.45
CA GLU A 82 -5.71 13.33 6.63
C GLU A 82 -7.17 13.10 7.02
N ARG A 83 -7.87 12.23 6.31
CA ARG A 83 -9.28 11.94 6.60
C ARG A 83 -9.46 11.19 7.92
N TRP A 84 -8.54 10.27 8.23
CA TRP A 84 -8.61 9.49 9.46
C TRP A 84 -8.11 10.22 10.69
N GLY A 85 -7.36 11.32 10.53
CA GLY A 85 -6.82 12.08 11.64
C GLY A 85 -5.70 11.37 12.39
N VAL A 86 -5.07 10.37 11.77
CA VAL A 86 -3.96 9.59 12.32
C VAL A 86 -3.08 9.10 11.18
N GLU A 87 -1.78 9.05 11.40
CA GLU A 87 -0.82 8.62 10.39
C GLU A 87 0.04 7.46 10.86
N LYS A 88 0.56 6.69 9.90
CA LYS A 88 1.58 5.67 10.18
C LYS A 88 2.83 6.34 10.77
N PRO A 89 3.49 5.73 11.74
CA PRO A 89 3.32 4.35 12.21
C PRO A 89 2.35 4.15 13.38
N ALA A 90 1.51 5.13 13.70
CA ALA A 90 0.60 5.03 14.83
C ALA A 90 -0.38 3.85 14.70
N GLU A 91 -0.61 3.14 15.79
CA GLU A 91 -1.51 1.99 15.83
C GLU A 91 -2.92 2.31 15.33
N GLY A 92 -3.44 3.50 15.62
CA GLY A 92 -4.77 3.94 15.19
C GLY A 92 -4.97 3.93 13.68
N PHE A 93 -3.91 4.12 12.89
CA PHE A 93 -3.99 4.01 11.45
C PHE A 93 -4.40 2.59 11.02
N PHE A 94 -3.79 1.58 11.63
CA PHE A 94 -4.08 0.17 11.33
C PHE A 94 -5.44 -0.26 11.90
N THR A 95 -5.88 0.35 13.00
CA THR A 95 -7.24 0.15 13.53
C THR A 95 -8.29 0.59 12.50
N HIS A 96 -8.09 1.72 11.84
CA HIS A 96 -8.97 2.17 10.76
C HIS A 96 -9.03 1.18 9.60
N ILE A 97 -7.89 0.57 9.24
CA ILE A 97 -7.87 -0.46 8.19
C ILE A 97 -8.74 -1.65 8.56
N VAL A 98 -8.63 -2.13 9.80
CA VAL A 98 -9.48 -3.24 10.28
C VAL A 98 -10.96 -2.90 10.21
N GLU A 99 -11.33 -1.68 10.63
CA GLU A 99 -12.71 -1.20 10.58
C GLU A 99 -13.24 -1.15 9.14
N GLU A 100 -12.45 -0.61 8.20
CA GLU A 100 -12.84 -0.51 6.80
C GLU A 100 -12.93 -1.89 6.12
N ALA A 101 -11.98 -2.76 6.39
CA ALA A 101 -11.96 -4.10 5.82
C ALA A 101 -13.07 -5.00 6.39
N GLY A 102 -13.45 -4.78 7.65
CA GLY A 102 -14.49 -5.58 8.31
C GLY A 102 -14.08 -7.02 8.61
N VAL A 103 -12.78 -7.31 8.65
CA VAL A 103 -12.21 -8.63 8.96
C VAL A 103 -11.10 -8.49 10.00
N PRO A 104 -10.75 -9.58 10.72
CA PRO A 104 -9.66 -9.52 11.69
C PRO A 104 -8.32 -9.14 11.05
N ALA A 105 -7.46 -8.48 11.80
CA ALA A 105 -6.11 -8.11 11.36
C ALA A 105 -5.32 -9.29 10.78
N ALA A 106 -5.45 -10.48 11.39
CA ALA A 106 -4.76 -11.69 10.94
C ALA A 106 -5.15 -12.16 9.52
N ASP A 107 -6.30 -11.71 9.02
CA ASP A 107 -6.79 -12.04 7.68
C ASP A 107 -6.42 -10.96 6.65
N ILE A 108 -5.65 -9.95 7.06
CA ILE A 108 -5.23 -8.83 6.23
C ILE A 108 -3.73 -8.87 6.00
N LEU A 109 -3.32 -8.72 4.75
CA LEU A 109 -1.94 -8.47 4.37
C LEU A 109 -1.78 -6.97 4.10
N TYR A 110 -0.81 -6.33 4.74
CA TYR A 110 -0.39 -4.97 4.40
C TYR A 110 0.88 -5.01 3.56
N VAL A 111 0.87 -4.33 2.43
CA VAL A 111 2.00 -4.24 1.50
C VAL A 111 2.51 -2.81 1.49
N GLY A 112 3.77 -2.61 1.81
CA GLY A 112 4.37 -1.28 1.84
C GLY A 112 5.86 -1.30 1.54
N ASP A 113 6.43 -0.13 1.27
CA ASP A 113 7.84 0.02 0.90
C ASP A 113 8.76 0.33 2.09
N ARG A 114 8.20 0.87 3.19
CA ARG A 114 8.98 1.36 4.33
C ARG A 114 8.91 0.44 5.52
N VAL A 115 10.08 0.03 6.00
CA VAL A 115 10.19 -0.87 7.16
C VAL A 115 9.52 -0.26 8.40
N ASN A 116 9.87 0.97 8.76
CA ASN A 116 9.40 1.59 10.01
C ASN A 116 7.97 2.15 9.96
N ASN A 117 7.48 2.48 8.77
CA ASN A 117 6.12 3.03 8.61
C ASN A 117 5.09 1.98 8.22
N ASP A 118 5.50 0.92 7.52
CA ASP A 118 4.58 -0.05 6.95
C ASP A 118 4.73 -1.43 7.59
N VAL A 119 5.92 -2.02 7.50
CA VAL A 119 6.13 -3.43 7.86
C VAL A 119 6.03 -3.67 9.34
N LEU A 120 6.87 -2.99 10.14
CA LEU A 120 6.92 -3.20 11.58
C LEU A 120 5.61 -2.82 12.29
N PRO A 121 5.01 -1.65 12.00
CA PRO A 121 3.74 -1.32 12.65
C PRO A 121 2.58 -2.21 12.20
N ALA A 122 2.55 -2.70 10.96
CA ALA A 122 1.54 -3.66 10.53
C ALA A 122 1.66 -4.97 11.31
N LEU A 123 2.87 -5.52 11.41
CA LEU A 123 3.12 -6.73 12.22
C LEU A 123 2.74 -6.53 13.69
N ALA A 124 3.08 -5.37 14.27
CA ALA A 124 2.72 -5.05 15.64
C ALA A 124 1.22 -4.97 15.85
N ALA A 125 0.46 -4.58 14.83
CA ALA A 125 -1.01 -4.50 14.85
C ALA A 125 -1.69 -5.86 14.56
N GLY A 126 -0.91 -6.92 14.35
CA GLY A 126 -1.44 -8.27 14.11
C GLY A 126 -1.70 -8.59 12.64
N PHE A 127 -1.31 -7.72 11.73
CA PHE A 127 -1.42 -7.96 10.29
C PHE A 127 -0.32 -8.90 9.82
N ARG A 128 -0.52 -9.49 8.64
CA ARG A 128 0.57 -10.03 7.83
C ARG A 128 1.18 -8.88 7.04
N ALA A 129 2.46 -8.97 6.70
CA ALA A 129 3.14 -7.89 5.99
C ALA A 129 4.09 -8.41 4.91
N VAL A 130 4.13 -7.70 3.80
CA VAL A 130 5.12 -7.88 2.73
C VAL A 130 5.74 -6.52 2.45
N ARG A 131 7.05 -6.49 2.32
CA ARG A 131 7.78 -5.30 1.88
C ARG A 131 8.01 -5.35 0.38
N VAL A 132 7.65 -4.28 -0.33
CA VAL A 132 8.13 -4.04 -1.68
C VAL A 132 9.34 -3.10 -1.61
N ARG A 133 10.50 -3.57 -2.04
CA ARG A 133 11.76 -2.83 -1.91
C ARG A 133 11.98 -1.96 -3.13
N ARG A 134 11.47 -0.75 -3.08
CA ARG A 134 11.65 0.28 -4.10
C ARG A 134 11.44 1.67 -3.52
N GLY A 135 11.74 2.71 -4.29
CA GLY A 135 11.62 4.09 -3.85
C GLY A 135 12.80 4.58 -3.04
N ALA A 136 12.61 5.70 -2.36
CA ALA A 136 13.67 6.40 -1.64
C ALA A 136 14.27 5.61 -0.47
N HIS A 137 13.55 4.63 0.05
CA HIS A 137 13.98 3.82 1.20
C HIS A 137 14.42 2.40 0.82
N ALA A 138 14.65 2.15 -0.48
CA ALA A 138 15.01 0.81 -0.97
C ALA A 138 16.29 0.24 -0.34
N ASP A 139 17.24 1.11 0.05
CA ASP A 139 18.52 0.71 0.64
C ASP A 139 18.41 0.28 2.11
N VAL A 140 17.29 0.54 2.77
CA VAL A 140 17.07 0.09 4.15
C VAL A 140 16.89 -1.42 4.16
N GLU A 141 17.65 -2.10 5.03
CA GLU A 141 17.58 -3.54 5.15
C GLU A 141 16.24 -3.99 5.75
N SER A 142 15.66 -5.04 5.19
CA SER A 142 14.44 -5.64 5.75
C SER A 142 14.76 -6.42 7.02
N PRO A 143 13.88 -6.39 8.03
CA PRO A 143 14.03 -7.23 9.21
C PRO A 143 14.09 -8.70 8.85
N GLU A 144 14.83 -9.50 9.62
CA GLU A 144 14.88 -10.94 9.45
C GLU A 144 13.46 -11.54 9.47
N GLY A 145 13.20 -12.45 8.55
CA GLY A 145 11.89 -13.10 8.42
C GLY A 145 10.84 -12.30 7.66
N THR A 146 11.15 -11.08 7.25
CA THR A 146 10.24 -10.26 6.43
C THR A 146 10.26 -10.75 4.99
N ILE A 147 9.08 -11.02 4.44
CA ILE A 147 8.94 -11.32 3.01
C ILE A 147 9.16 -10.02 2.24
N THR A 148 10.18 -10.01 1.39
CA THR A 148 10.56 -8.85 0.59
C THR A 148 10.48 -9.19 -0.89
N ILE A 149 9.80 -8.34 -1.65
CA ILE A 149 9.71 -8.42 -3.10
C ILE A 149 10.28 -7.14 -3.71
N ASP A 150 10.72 -7.21 -4.95
CA ASP A 150 11.24 -6.04 -5.68
C ASP A 150 10.22 -5.44 -6.65
N SER A 151 9.15 -6.18 -6.94
CA SER A 151 8.06 -5.77 -7.81
C SER A 151 6.75 -6.38 -7.33
N LEU A 152 5.63 -5.68 -7.57
CA LEU A 152 4.30 -6.21 -7.29
C LEU A 152 3.95 -7.41 -8.20
N GLU A 153 4.69 -7.63 -9.27
CA GLU A 153 4.57 -8.85 -10.09
C GLU A 153 4.87 -10.11 -9.27
N GLU A 154 5.71 -10.00 -8.25
CA GLU A 154 6.09 -11.12 -7.39
C GLU A 154 5.06 -11.37 -6.27
N LEU A 155 4.16 -10.41 -6.01
CA LEU A 155 3.25 -10.51 -4.87
C LEU A 155 2.32 -11.73 -4.92
N PRO A 156 1.68 -12.06 -6.05
CA PRO A 156 0.76 -13.20 -6.08
C PRO A 156 1.41 -14.52 -5.65
N GLU A 157 2.67 -14.75 -6.04
CA GLU A 157 3.39 -15.96 -5.63
C GLU A 157 3.87 -15.88 -4.19
N ALA A 158 4.22 -14.70 -3.72
CA ALA A 158 4.65 -14.49 -2.32
C ALA A 158 3.55 -14.80 -1.31
N LEU A 159 2.29 -14.73 -1.72
CA LEU A 159 1.14 -14.98 -0.83
C LEU A 159 1.15 -16.37 -0.19
N VAL A 160 1.79 -17.36 -0.81
CA VAL A 160 1.88 -18.70 -0.24
C VAL A 160 2.75 -18.76 1.03
N HIS A 161 3.54 -17.71 1.28
CA HIS A 161 4.46 -17.62 2.41
C HIS A 161 3.98 -16.67 3.52
N VAL A 162 2.86 -16.00 3.34
CA VAL A 162 2.34 -15.05 4.34
C VAL A 162 1.40 -15.69 5.35
#